data_5b19d453d7e639081f5ed2020aee416b
#
_entry.id   5b19d453d7e639081f5ed2020aee416b
#
_cell.length_a   1.000
_cell.length_b   1.000
_cell.length_c   1.000
_cell.angle_alpha   90.00
_cell.angle_beta   90.00
_cell.angle_gamma   90.00
#
_symmetry.space_group_name_H-M   'P 1'
#
loop_
_entity.id
_entity.type
_entity.pdbx_description
1 polymer ?
#
loop_
_entity_poly.entity_id
_entity_poly.type
_entity_poly.pdbx_seq_one_letter_code
_entity_poly.pdbx_strand_id
1 'polypeptide(L)'
;MHGMSVHLFDCSIAGTPTEPPLLDEVMVRLIEDFERKRFDEELIAKHYLKNANAVGRVLRYVAEYRGQWVALLTFNSAAYHLKPRDQQWLHWTPAQVAQRRHLIAQNSRFLVLAASGQWPNLASRVLKLVCQRLPQDWHQRYGYPVLAAETFVDPQRFRATCYKAAGWEVLGPTQGNGRHWRDFYTDCQHPKELWVQALSPTALEQLQAAQLPAHLMDPTRPGPPACPVATPQLRSLHEHFCSYLKEPRKPQGLRHKIASCSTILALATVAGCRGPHAIAEFADGLNHAQRRCLRCWPRPGRPREYDVPGERTIRRLLKRIDPTELKTVLVDWMQQEDPTRPKVIHGDGKVVKNAGPAPARSPQGQPASPPTEPCEIPEALQKPKADKALCLVNFLTTDQRLIDQIAVPGDTNEEAAVAAHLPNMDLAGICLTTDAAHLTKANCRQLTQNNGAEFFIFLKANQPSALAKAEQLLPGALPPSGQHAG
;
A
#
# COMPACT_ATOMS: atom_id res chain seq x y z
N MET A 1 27.13 -39.26 27.57
CA MET A 1 25.83 -38.69 27.94
C MET A 1 26.11 -37.56 28.93
N HIS A 2 26.18 -36.33 28.43
CA HIS A 2 26.28 -35.14 29.26
C HIS A 2 25.11 -34.25 28.88
N GLY A 3 24.12 -34.19 29.77
CA GLY A 3 22.95 -33.33 29.61
C GLY A 3 23.34 -31.88 29.85
N MET A 4 23.17 -31.04 28.82
CA MET A 4 23.22 -29.59 28.96
C MET A 4 21.89 -29.13 29.55
N SER A 5 21.94 -28.70 30.79
CA SER A 5 20.84 -28.05 31.49
C SER A 5 20.65 -26.64 30.92
N VAL A 6 19.53 -26.38 30.28
CA VAL A 6 19.15 -25.04 29.84
C VAL A 6 18.59 -24.32 31.07
N HIS A 7 19.37 -23.38 31.60
CA HIS A 7 18.86 -22.45 32.61
C HIS A 7 17.88 -21.48 31.98
N LEU A 8 16.59 -21.65 32.23
CA LEU A 8 15.56 -20.65 32.07
C LEU A 8 15.86 -19.49 33.03
N PHE A 9 16.28 -18.36 32.49
CA PHE A 9 16.40 -17.12 33.25
C PHE A 9 15.01 -16.60 33.63
N ASP A 10 14.72 -16.73 34.90
CA ASP A 10 13.55 -16.14 35.56
C ASP A 10 13.73 -14.61 35.59
N CYS A 11 12.88 -13.88 34.85
CA CYS A 11 12.90 -12.42 34.73
C CYS A 11 11.97 -11.76 35.77
N SER A 12 12.02 -12.20 37.01
CA SER A 12 11.46 -11.42 38.11
C SER A 12 12.50 -10.42 38.60
N ILE A 13 12.27 -9.13 38.38
CA ILE A 13 13.03 -8.04 39.01
C ILE A 13 12.66 -8.03 40.50
N ALA A 14 13.29 -8.90 41.26
CA ALA A 14 13.22 -8.85 42.71
C ALA A 14 14.41 -8.04 43.20
N GLY A 15 14.14 -6.87 43.75
CA GLY A 15 15.12 -6.03 44.46
C GLY A 15 15.01 -4.57 44.05
N THR A 16 14.39 -3.76 44.91
CA THR A 16 14.53 -2.29 44.87
C THR A 16 16.03 -2.00 45.00
N PRO A 17 16.68 -1.33 44.02
CA PRO A 17 18.04 -0.91 44.18
C PRO A 17 18.14 0.06 45.36
N THR A 18 18.98 -0.21 46.31
CA THR A 18 19.26 0.62 47.50
C THR A 18 19.97 1.93 47.13
N GLU A 19 20.52 2.04 45.92
CA GLU A 19 21.12 3.24 45.38
C GLU A 19 20.41 3.65 44.09
N PRO A 20 20.18 4.99 43.86
CA PRO A 20 19.59 5.46 42.58
C PRO A 20 20.52 5.03 41.43
N PRO A 21 19.96 4.49 40.34
CA PRO A 21 20.77 4.03 39.22
C PRO A 21 21.51 5.20 38.58
N LEU A 22 22.78 4.99 38.27
CA LEU A 22 23.61 5.98 37.58
C LEU A 22 23.18 6.07 36.11
N LEU A 23 22.48 7.14 35.74
CA LEU A 23 21.99 7.34 34.37
C LEU A 23 23.12 7.39 33.33
N ASP A 24 24.35 7.68 33.76
CA ASP A 24 25.52 7.68 32.88
C ASP A 24 25.95 6.28 32.44
N GLU A 25 25.60 5.23 33.18
CA GLU A 25 25.83 3.84 32.79
C GLU A 25 24.78 3.32 31.78
N VAL A 26 23.74 4.11 31.47
CA VAL A 26 22.73 3.72 30.47
C VAL A 26 23.33 3.87 29.08
N MET A 27 23.40 2.74 28.38
CA MET A 27 23.85 2.67 26.99
C MET A 27 22.67 2.41 26.05
N VAL A 28 22.81 2.89 24.81
CA VAL A 28 21.81 2.65 23.75
C VAL A 28 22.47 2.01 22.56
N ARG A 29 21.87 0.96 22.01
CA ARG A 29 22.34 0.30 20.79
C ARG A 29 21.18 -0.11 19.91
N LEU A 30 21.46 -0.42 18.64
CA LEU A 30 20.53 -1.14 17.79
C LEU A 30 20.36 -2.57 18.32
N ILE A 31 19.15 -3.14 18.13
CA ILE A 31 18.94 -4.55 18.43
C ILE A 31 19.62 -5.43 17.39
N GLU A 32 20.05 -6.62 17.80
CA GLU A 32 20.48 -7.68 16.90
C GLU A 32 19.27 -8.43 16.31
N ASP A 33 19.47 -9.10 15.18
CA ASP A 33 18.36 -9.78 14.48
C ASP A 33 17.70 -10.86 15.35
N PHE A 34 18.47 -11.58 16.15
CA PHE A 34 17.94 -12.61 17.07
C PHE A 34 17.13 -12.03 18.24
N GLU A 35 17.32 -10.76 18.59
CA GLU A 35 16.58 -10.06 19.64
C GLU A 35 15.21 -9.56 19.16
N ARG A 36 14.97 -9.56 17.85
CA ARG A 36 13.78 -9.01 17.23
C ARG A 36 12.48 -9.57 17.81
N LYS A 37 12.42 -10.87 18.02
CA LYS A 37 11.24 -11.54 18.57
C LYS A 37 10.93 -11.03 19.96
N ARG A 38 11.93 -11.02 20.87
CA ARG A 38 11.80 -10.49 22.22
C ARG A 38 11.36 -9.03 22.24
N PHE A 39 11.96 -8.20 21.38
CA PHE A 39 11.64 -6.78 21.26
C PHE A 39 10.17 -6.56 20.88
N ASP A 40 9.68 -7.28 19.88
CA ASP A 40 8.31 -7.17 19.40
C ASP A 40 7.31 -7.70 20.46
N GLU A 41 7.61 -8.79 21.16
CA GLU A 41 6.81 -9.34 22.26
C GLU A 41 6.67 -8.35 23.43
N GLU A 42 7.77 -7.71 23.86
CA GLU A 42 7.73 -6.67 24.89
C GLU A 42 6.86 -5.48 24.51
N LEU A 43 6.95 -5.01 23.25
CA LEU A 43 6.09 -3.94 22.76
C LEU A 43 4.61 -4.36 22.74
N ILE A 44 4.30 -5.57 22.28
CA ILE A 44 2.92 -6.08 22.23
C ILE A 44 2.35 -6.22 23.66
N ALA A 45 3.16 -6.71 24.59
CA ALA A 45 2.72 -6.93 25.95
C ALA A 45 2.53 -5.62 26.74
N LYS A 46 3.48 -4.69 26.66
CA LYS A 46 3.59 -3.56 27.60
C LYS A 46 3.29 -2.18 26.98
N HIS A 47 3.49 -1.99 25.66
CA HIS A 47 3.23 -0.70 25.05
C HIS A 47 1.71 -0.46 24.88
N TYR A 48 1.23 0.77 25.10
CA TYR A 48 -0.20 1.11 25.05
C TYR A 48 -0.89 0.83 23.72
N LEU A 49 -0.18 0.85 22.60
CA LEU A 49 -0.69 0.50 21.26
C LEU A 49 -0.79 -1.01 21.01
N LYS A 50 -0.23 -1.86 21.89
CA LYS A 50 -0.28 -3.33 21.80
C LYS A 50 0.12 -3.89 20.42
N ASN A 51 1.04 -3.22 19.72
CA ASN A 51 1.57 -3.69 18.45
C ASN A 51 3.00 -3.19 18.21
N ALA A 52 3.79 -3.95 17.46
CA ALA A 52 5.16 -3.64 17.07
C ALA A 52 5.29 -3.18 15.60
N ASN A 53 4.17 -2.95 14.90
CA ASN A 53 4.17 -2.60 13.49
C ASN A 53 4.80 -1.23 13.26
N ALA A 54 5.71 -1.16 12.30
CA ALA A 54 6.35 0.05 11.83
C ALA A 54 6.33 0.10 10.29
N VAL A 55 6.35 1.29 9.71
CA VAL A 55 6.16 1.49 8.27
C VAL A 55 7.39 2.09 7.63
N GLY A 56 7.78 1.57 6.47
CA GLY A 56 8.93 2.04 5.72
C GLY A 56 10.26 1.56 6.31
N ARG A 57 11.27 2.42 6.31
CA ARG A 57 12.58 2.14 6.92
C ARG A 57 12.48 2.18 8.42
N VAL A 58 13.11 1.25 9.11
CA VAL A 58 12.90 1.06 10.56
C VAL A 58 14.21 0.76 11.26
N LEU A 59 14.52 1.54 12.30
CA LEU A 59 15.56 1.22 13.28
C LEU A 59 14.91 0.94 14.65
N ARG A 60 15.42 -0.06 15.34
CA ARG A 60 14.98 -0.45 16.68
C ARG A 60 16.14 -0.32 17.63
N TYR A 61 15.91 0.37 18.72
CA TYR A 61 16.90 0.62 19.76
C TYR A 61 16.49 -0.01 21.07
N VAL A 62 17.45 -0.58 21.74
CA VAL A 62 17.36 -0.99 23.13
C VAL A 62 18.26 -0.09 23.98
N ALA A 63 17.74 0.39 25.10
CA ALA A 63 18.52 0.99 26.14
C ALA A 63 18.83 -0.06 27.21
N GLU A 64 20.07 -0.15 27.61
CA GLU A 64 20.57 -1.13 28.57
C GLU A 64 21.25 -0.46 29.76
N TYR A 65 21.05 -1.06 30.93
CA TYR A 65 21.76 -0.74 32.13
C TYR A 65 22.30 -2.04 32.72
N ARG A 66 23.62 -2.15 32.83
CA ARG A 66 24.32 -3.36 33.32
C ARG A 66 23.83 -4.66 32.65
N GLY A 67 23.64 -4.61 31.33
CA GLY A 67 23.19 -5.73 30.49
C GLY A 67 21.69 -6.04 30.55
N GLN A 68 20.90 -5.27 31.29
CA GLN A 68 19.45 -5.41 31.34
C GLN A 68 18.76 -4.35 30.48
N TRP A 69 17.73 -4.75 29.74
CA TRP A 69 16.91 -3.84 28.96
C TRP A 69 16.06 -2.95 29.86
N VAL A 70 16.19 -1.65 29.70
CA VAL A 70 15.45 -0.63 30.49
C VAL A 70 14.50 0.21 29.65
N ALA A 71 14.72 0.30 28.32
CA ALA A 71 13.76 0.95 27.43
C ALA A 71 13.91 0.44 25.99
N LEU A 72 12.83 0.55 25.21
CA LEU A 72 12.74 0.19 23.80
C LEU A 72 12.25 1.36 22.99
N LEU A 73 12.88 1.62 21.84
CA LEU A 73 12.45 2.66 20.91
C LEU A 73 12.41 2.13 19.47
N THR A 74 11.42 2.57 18.72
CA THR A 74 11.35 2.34 17.28
C THR A 74 11.30 3.66 16.55
N PHE A 75 12.25 3.88 15.64
CA PHE A 75 12.25 4.96 14.68
C PHE A 75 11.95 4.41 13.30
N ASN A 76 11.05 5.05 12.57
CA ASN A 76 10.67 4.64 11.23
C ASN A 76 10.47 5.85 10.31
N SER A 77 10.15 5.59 9.03
CA SER A 77 9.91 6.65 8.06
C SER A 77 8.84 7.63 8.55
N ALA A 78 9.08 8.94 8.32
CA ALA A 78 8.21 10.02 8.73
C ALA A 78 6.79 9.90 8.15
N ALA A 79 5.82 10.46 8.87
CA ALA A 79 4.45 10.57 8.39
C ALA A 79 4.37 11.42 7.10
N TYR A 80 3.37 11.08 6.24
CA TYR A 80 3.06 11.91 5.07
C TYR A 80 2.53 13.27 5.55
N HIS A 81 2.26 14.19 4.78
CA HIS A 81 1.64 15.51 4.94
C HIS A 81 1.21 15.92 6.37
N LEU A 82 2.08 16.64 7.03
CA LEU A 82 1.81 17.26 8.33
C LEU A 82 1.95 18.78 8.20
N LYS A 83 0.82 19.49 8.15
CA LYS A 83 0.83 20.97 8.00
C LYS A 83 1.74 21.68 9.01
N PRO A 84 1.71 21.37 10.33
CA PRO A 84 2.58 22.03 11.29
C PRO A 84 4.06 21.81 10.97
N ARG A 85 4.47 20.59 10.64
CA ARG A 85 5.85 20.28 10.25
C ARG A 85 6.22 20.90 8.91
N ASP A 86 5.43 20.63 7.87
CA ASP A 86 5.80 20.94 6.49
C ASP A 86 5.74 22.43 6.20
N GLN A 87 4.70 23.13 6.69
CA GLN A 87 4.42 24.52 6.34
C GLN A 87 4.89 25.51 7.40
N GLN A 88 4.77 25.17 8.70
CA GLN A 88 5.05 26.11 9.78
C GLN A 88 6.51 26.00 10.27
N TRP A 89 7.02 24.77 10.40
CA TRP A 89 8.37 24.54 10.92
C TRP A 89 9.44 24.52 9.82
N LEU A 90 9.18 23.80 8.70
CA LEU A 90 10.16 23.62 7.62
C LEU A 90 9.94 24.56 6.43
N HIS A 91 8.78 25.22 6.34
CA HIS A 91 8.42 26.11 5.23
C HIS A 91 8.54 25.45 3.85
N TRP A 92 8.28 24.15 3.77
CA TRP A 92 8.43 23.37 2.56
C TRP A 92 7.27 23.56 1.59
N THR A 93 7.62 23.68 0.33
CA THR A 93 6.66 23.48 -0.78
C THR A 93 6.27 22.00 -0.89
N PRO A 94 5.16 21.66 -1.55
CA PRO A 94 4.79 20.26 -1.79
C PRO A 94 5.89 19.43 -2.48
N ALA A 95 6.63 20.04 -3.41
CA ALA A 95 7.77 19.40 -4.08
C ALA A 95 8.92 19.09 -3.11
N GLN A 96 9.22 20.03 -2.20
CA GLN A 96 10.23 19.80 -1.17
C GLN A 96 9.83 18.74 -0.15
N VAL A 97 8.54 18.67 0.24
CA VAL A 97 8.03 17.58 1.07
C VAL A 97 8.30 16.23 0.41
N ALA A 98 7.95 16.09 -0.88
CA ALA A 98 8.20 14.88 -1.62
C ALA A 98 9.68 14.51 -1.65
N GLN A 99 10.58 15.49 -1.87
CA GLN A 99 12.03 15.26 -1.99
C GLN A 99 12.74 14.98 -0.66
N ARG A 100 12.29 15.59 0.47
CA ARG A 100 13.09 15.72 1.70
C ARG A 100 12.52 14.98 2.91
N ARG A 101 11.29 14.51 2.85
CA ARG A 101 10.65 13.81 3.97
C ARG A 101 11.46 12.59 4.47
N HIS A 102 12.22 11.94 3.60
CA HIS A 102 13.10 10.82 4.00
C HIS A 102 14.19 11.23 5.00
N LEU A 103 14.50 12.53 5.10
CA LEU A 103 15.45 13.08 6.07
C LEU A 103 14.87 13.25 7.48
N ILE A 104 13.62 12.83 7.68
CA ILE A 104 12.94 12.88 8.97
C ILE A 104 12.61 11.44 9.40
N ALA A 105 12.90 11.11 10.65
CA ALA A 105 12.51 9.84 11.25
C ALA A 105 11.41 10.04 12.30
N GLN A 106 10.42 9.16 12.31
CA GLN A 106 9.35 9.18 13.30
C GLN A 106 9.67 8.22 14.46
N ASN A 107 9.72 8.73 15.69
CA ASN A 107 9.68 7.87 16.88
C ASN A 107 8.25 7.36 17.07
N SER A 108 7.98 6.15 16.61
CA SER A 108 6.65 5.57 16.59
C SER A 108 6.34 4.69 17.79
N ARG A 109 7.36 4.22 18.51
CA ARG A 109 7.24 3.44 19.75
C ARG A 109 8.31 3.90 20.71
N PHE A 110 7.90 4.15 21.94
CA PHE A 110 8.80 4.38 23.07
C PHE A 110 8.19 3.72 24.30
N LEU A 111 8.89 2.74 24.83
CA LEU A 111 8.50 1.96 25.99
C LEU A 111 9.63 1.98 27.01
N VAL A 112 9.36 2.53 28.20
CA VAL A 112 10.24 2.38 29.37
C VAL A 112 9.79 1.11 30.12
N LEU A 113 10.72 0.21 30.37
CA LEU A 113 10.45 -1.07 31.01
C LEU A 113 10.47 -0.96 32.54
N ALA A 114 11.17 0.04 33.09
CA ALA A 114 11.16 0.33 34.52
C ALA A 114 9.80 0.86 34.99
N ALA A 115 9.43 0.56 36.21
CA ALA A 115 8.19 1.06 36.80
C ALA A 115 8.18 2.60 36.85
N SER A 116 6.98 3.19 36.78
CA SER A 116 6.82 4.65 36.80
C SER A 116 7.39 5.23 38.10
N GLY A 117 8.25 6.25 37.98
CA GLY A 117 8.90 6.90 39.11
C GLY A 117 10.14 6.15 39.67
N GLN A 118 10.36 4.92 39.28
CA GLN A 118 11.50 4.13 39.75
C GLN A 118 12.87 4.71 39.30
N TRP A 119 12.91 5.25 38.08
CA TRP A 119 14.13 5.82 37.50
C TRP A 119 13.86 7.24 36.98
N PRO A 120 13.99 8.26 37.80
CA PRO A 120 13.83 9.64 37.37
C PRO A 120 14.73 9.96 36.19
N ASN A 121 14.19 10.70 35.20
CA ASN A 121 14.90 11.15 33.99
C ASN A 121 15.40 10.06 33.04
N LEU A 122 15.17 8.76 33.27
CA LEU A 122 15.59 7.70 32.37
C LEU A 122 15.07 7.92 30.95
N ALA A 123 13.78 8.23 30.80
CA ALA A 123 13.16 8.39 29.48
C ALA A 123 13.81 9.52 28.68
N SER A 124 14.04 10.69 29.28
CA SER A 124 14.70 11.82 28.61
C SER A 124 16.17 11.52 28.30
N ARG A 125 16.89 10.83 29.21
CA ARG A 125 18.26 10.40 28.95
C ARG A 125 18.35 9.46 27.75
N VAL A 126 17.50 8.44 27.69
CA VAL A 126 17.43 7.49 26.58
C VAL A 126 17.11 8.18 25.27
N LEU A 127 16.09 9.07 25.24
CA LEU A 127 15.77 9.86 24.05
C LEU A 127 16.96 10.66 23.55
N LYS A 128 17.67 11.34 24.45
CA LYS A 128 18.85 12.14 24.12
C LYS A 128 19.96 11.29 23.51
N LEU A 129 20.25 10.13 24.12
CA LEU A 129 21.26 9.19 23.60
C LEU A 129 20.93 8.64 22.23
N VAL A 130 19.65 8.26 22.01
CA VAL A 130 19.19 7.78 20.69
C VAL A 130 19.28 8.89 19.65
N CYS A 131 18.81 10.12 19.95
CA CYS A 131 18.84 11.22 19.00
C CYS A 131 20.27 11.61 18.58
N GLN A 132 21.25 11.44 19.47
CA GLN A 132 22.67 11.70 19.16
C GLN A 132 23.24 10.72 18.13
N ARG A 133 22.84 9.45 18.19
CA ARG A 133 23.38 8.41 17.29
C ARG A 133 22.50 8.14 16.07
N LEU A 134 21.22 8.52 16.10
CA LEU A 134 20.24 8.22 15.06
C LEU A 134 20.67 8.64 13.64
N PRO A 135 21.26 9.82 13.39
CA PRO A 135 21.73 10.20 12.05
C PRO A 135 22.78 9.23 11.50
N GLN A 136 23.75 8.83 12.33
CA GLN A 136 24.83 7.94 11.93
C GLN A 136 24.31 6.53 11.68
N ASP A 137 23.50 5.95 12.58
CA ASP A 137 22.92 4.62 12.45
C ASP A 137 22.01 4.54 11.21
N TRP A 138 21.25 5.62 10.95
CA TRP A 138 20.40 5.70 9.76
C TRP A 138 21.22 5.75 8.48
N HIS A 139 22.30 6.52 8.50
CA HIS A 139 23.23 6.60 7.36
C HIS A 139 23.90 5.25 7.09
N GLN A 140 24.41 4.59 8.11
CA GLN A 140 25.02 3.25 7.98
C GLN A 140 24.03 2.23 7.38
N ARG A 141 22.77 2.30 7.75
CA ARG A 141 21.76 1.32 7.31
C ARG A 141 21.15 1.64 5.95
N TYR A 142 21.00 2.93 5.59
CA TYR A 142 20.20 3.36 4.43
C TYR A 142 20.95 4.26 3.44
N GLY A 143 22.20 4.64 3.73
CA GLY A 143 23.06 5.41 2.81
C GLY A 143 22.86 6.92 2.86
N TYR A 144 22.02 7.46 3.76
CA TYR A 144 21.84 8.89 3.99
C TYR A 144 21.45 9.14 5.47
N PRO A 145 21.81 10.29 6.06
CA PRO A 145 21.44 10.61 7.44
C PRO A 145 20.00 11.12 7.53
N VAL A 146 19.38 10.99 8.69
CA VAL A 146 18.21 11.80 9.06
C VAL A 146 18.67 13.07 9.75
N LEU A 147 17.98 14.18 9.48
CA LEU A 147 18.29 15.51 10.02
C LEU A 147 17.34 15.93 11.13
N ALA A 148 16.16 15.34 11.18
CA ALA A 148 15.15 15.63 12.19
C ALA A 148 14.42 14.37 12.64
N ALA A 149 13.85 14.45 13.85
CA ALA A 149 12.97 13.45 14.38
C ALA A 149 11.59 14.05 14.67
N GLU A 150 10.53 13.23 14.55
CA GLU A 150 9.16 13.59 14.91
C GLU A 150 8.50 12.51 15.77
N THR A 151 7.51 12.88 16.56
CA THR A 151 6.66 11.93 17.28
C THR A 151 5.25 12.49 17.50
N PHE A 152 4.31 11.59 17.77
CA PHE A 152 2.92 11.94 18.07
C PHE A 152 2.58 11.52 19.49
N VAL A 153 2.34 12.49 20.34
CA VAL A 153 1.96 12.26 21.73
C VAL A 153 0.44 12.44 21.89
N ASP A 154 -0.21 11.50 22.53
CA ASP A 154 -1.59 11.59 22.92
C ASP A 154 -1.70 12.41 24.23
N PRO A 155 -2.21 13.67 24.21
CA PRO A 155 -2.23 14.54 25.36
C PRO A 155 -3.20 14.07 26.46
N GLN A 156 -4.16 13.19 26.12
CA GLN A 156 -5.07 12.61 27.10
C GLN A 156 -4.37 11.56 27.98
N ARG A 157 -3.27 10.96 27.47
CA ARG A 157 -2.55 9.88 28.16
C ARG A 157 -1.18 10.31 28.69
N PHE A 158 -0.50 11.22 28.00
CA PHE A 158 0.90 11.55 28.26
C PHE A 158 1.14 13.06 28.26
N ARG A 159 1.95 13.53 29.21
CA ARG A 159 2.34 14.95 29.33
C ARG A 159 3.55 15.33 28.49
N ALA A 160 4.15 14.41 27.73
CA ALA A 160 5.35 14.60 26.91
C ALA A 160 6.58 15.16 27.67
N THR A 161 6.63 15.06 28.99
CA THR A 161 7.71 15.66 29.81
C THR A 161 9.08 15.15 29.43
N CYS A 162 9.21 13.87 29.06
CA CYS A 162 10.48 13.28 28.60
C CYS A 162 10.95 13.87 27.28
N TYR A 163 10.06 14.16 26.33
CA TYR A 163 10.37 14.81 25.07
C TYR A 163 10.82 16.24 25.30
N LYS A 164 10.07 17.01 26.11
CA LYS A 164 10.45 18.38 26.48
C LYS A 164 11.84 18.42 27.14
N ALA A 165 12.09 17.54 28.11
CA ALA A 165 13.37 17.45 28.82
C ALA A 165 14.53 16.98 27.91
N ALA A 166 14.23 16.25 26.82
CA ALA A 166 15.20 15.84 25.81
C ALA A 166 15.44 16.89 24.71
N GLY A 167 14.79 18.06 24.80
CA GLY A 167 14.99 19.18 23.86
C GLY A 167 14.08 19.15 22.62
N TRP A 168 12.99 18.37 22.66
CA TRP A 168 11.98 18.38 21.61
C TRP A 168 11.03 19.58 21.80
N GLU A 169 10.53 20.09 20.68
CA GLU A 169 9.57 21.19 20.62
C GLU A 169 8.20 20.72 20.10
N VAL A 170 7.12 21.32 20.60
CA VAL A 170 5.75 21.02 20.19
C VAL A 170 5.34 21.97 19.06
N LEU A 171 4.81 21.40 17.96
CA LEU A 171 4.31 22.18 16.81
C LEU A 171 2.78 22.34 16.83
N GLY A 172 2.09 21.67 17.74
CA GLY A 172 0.64 21.75 17.88
C GLY A 172 -0.10 20.47 17.51
N PRO A 173 -1.44 20.52 17.50
CA PRO A 173 -2.27 19.35 17.29
C PRO A 173 -2.27 18.88 15.83
N THR A 174 -2.36 17.57 15.63
CA THR A 174 -2.64 16.95 14.35
C THR A 174 -4.14 16.99 14.04
N GLN A 175 -4.52 16.67 12.79
CA GLN A 175 -5.93 16.65 12.37
C GLN A 175 -6.71 15.42 12.89
N GLY A 176 -6.14 14.58 13.76
CA GLY A 176 -6.81 13.40 14.29
C GLY A 176 -6.94 12.21 13.32
N ASN A 177 -6.39 12.30 12.13
CA ASN A 177 -6.46 11.23 11.14
C ASN A 177 -5.57 10.06 11.52
N GLY A 178 -6.15 8.88 11.68
CA GLY A 178 -5.44 7.61 11.84
C GLY A 178 -5.20 6.93 10.48
N ARG A 179 -4.03 6.34 10.28
CA ARG A 179 -3.77 5.51 9.10
C ARG A 179 -4.43 4.15 9.31
N HIS A 180 -5.50 3.89 8.57
CA HIS A 180 -6.18 2.60 8.65
C HIS A 180 -5.43 1.54 7.82
N TRP A 181 -5.04 1.88 6.60
CA TRP A 181 -4.32 0.97 5.71
C TRP A 181 -3.56 1.74 4.63
N ARG A 182 -2.32 1.35 4.29
CA ARG A 182 -1.41 2.00 3.32
C ARG A 182 -1.68 3.50 3.08
N ASP A 183 -2.69 3.84 2.28
CA ASP A 183 -3.04 5.21 1.90
C ASP A 183 -4.44 5.64 2.34
N PHE A 184 -5.11 4.82 3.16
CA PHE A 184 -6.41 5.16 3.73
C PHE A 184 -6.26 5.73 5.13
N TYR A 185 -6.75 6.95 5.32
CA TYR A 185 -6.81 7.63 6.60
C TYR A 185 -8.27 7.72 7.03
N THR A 186 -8.56 7.29 8.25
CA THR A 186 -9.84 7.52 8.90
C THR A 186 -9.70 8.67 9.89
N ASP A 187 -10.73 9.50 9.99
CA ASP A 187 -10.83 10.49 11.03
C ASP A 187 -11.12 9.77 12.35
N CYS A 188 -10.12 9.67 13.20
CA CYS A 188 -10.23 9.02 14.50
C CYS A 188 -10.70 9.99 15.57
N GLN A 189 -10.95 11.28 15.26
CA GLN A 189 -11.37 12.35 16.18
C GLN A 189 -10.48 12.52 17.43
N HIS A 190 -9.27 11.96 17.42
CA HIS A 190 -8.31 12.06 18.52
C HIS A 190 -7.04 12.78 18.03
N PRO A 191 -7.01 14.12 18.04
CA PRO A 191 -5.83 14.88 17.70
C PRO A 191 -4.68 14.55 18.67
N LYS A 192 -3.50 14.30 18.14
CA LYS A 192 -2.27 14.12 18.90
C LYS A 192 -1.41 15.36 18.77
N GLU A 193 -0.59 15.63 19.76
CA GLU A 193 0.43 16.67 19.65
C GLU A 193 1.60 16.16 18.82
N LEU A 194 2.02 16.98 17.84
CA LEU A 194 3.22 16.75 17.07
C LEU A 194 4.42 17.38 17.78
N TRP A 195 5.39 16.56 18.13
CA TRP A 195 6.67 16.96 18.70
C TRP A 195 7.78 16.70 17.69
N VAL A 196 8.74 17.61 17.59
CA VAL A 196 9.87 17.54 16.65
C VAL A 196 11.18 17.87 17.32
N GLN A 197 12.28 17.40 16.75
CA GLN A 197 13.63 17.76 17.15
C GLN A 197 14.55 17.83 15.94
N ALA A 198 15.29 18.92 15.80
CA ALA A 198 16.45 18.99 14.92
C ALA A 198 17.61 18.17 15.53
N LEU A 199 18.24 17.30 14.75
CA LEU A 199 19.25 16.37 15.24
C LEU A 199 20.68 16.91 15.18
N SER A 200 20.85 18.11 14.60
CA SER A 200 22.09 18.88 14.62
C SER A 200 21.80 20.38 14.55
N PRO A 201 22.74 21.24 14.93
CA PRO A 201 22.55 22.69 14.83
C PRO A 201 22.27 23.21 13.42
N THR A 202 22.79 22.54 12.39
CA THR A 202 22.62 22.91 10.97
C THR A 202 21.46 22.17 10.28
N ALA A 203 20.74 21.29 11.00
CA ALA A 203 19.71 20.44 10.41
C ALA A 203 18.59 21.25 9.75
N LEU A 204 18.08 22.29 10.40
CA LEU A 204 17.01 23.13 9.85
C LEU A 204 17.46 23.88 8.62
N GLU A 205 18.68 24.46 8.63
CA GLU A 205 19.26 25.13 7.48
C GLU A 205 19.35 24.18 6.27
N GLN A 206 19.84 22.95 6.50
CA GLN A 206 19.93 21.93 5.44
C GLN A 206 18.55 21.49 4.95
N LEU A 207 17.57 21.31 5.84
CA LEU A 207 16.20 20.95 5.47
C LEU A 207 15.51 22.07 4.68
N GLN A 208 15.82 23.33 4.93
CA GLN A 208 15.24 24.51 4.28
C GLN A 208 16.03 25.00 3.06
N ALA A 209 17.23 24.49 2.82
CA ALA A 209 18.09 24.91 1.72
C ALA A 209 17.37 24.90 0.36
N ALA A 210 17.70 25.80 -0.54
CA ALA A 210 17.07 25.87 -1.87
C ALA A 210 17.28 24.56 -2.66
N GLN A 211 18.49 24.01 -2.59
CA GLN A 211 18.86 22.74 -3.23
C GLN A 211 19.29 21.73 -2.17
N LEU A 212 18.90 20.48 -2.35
CA LEU A 212 19.32 19.39 -1.46
C LEU A 212 20.72 18.89 -1.90
N PRO A 213 21.73 18.90 -1.01
CA PRO A 213 23.04 18.32 -1.29
C PRO A 213 22.96 16.83 -1.65
N ALA A 214 23.85 16.38 -2.53
CA ALA A 214 23.83 14.99 -3.03
C ALA A 214 23.94 13.93 -1.91
N HIS A 215 24.72 14.17 -0.86
CA HIS A 215 24.88 13.24 0.27
C HIS A 215 23.62 13.10 1.14
N LEU A 216 22.65 13.99 0.99
CA LEU A 216 21.34 13.93 1.64
C LEU A 216 20.27 13.29 0.77
N MET A 217 20.57 12.98 -0.48
CA MET A 217 19.62 12.28 -1.35
C MET A 217 19.53 10.80 -0.95
N ASP A 218 18.33 10.25 -1.06
CA ASP A 218 18.12 8.83 -0.89
C ASP A 218 18.67 8.05 -2.10
N PRO A 219 19.79 7.29 -1.94
CA PRO A 219 20.42 6.60 -3.07
C PRO A 219 19.58 5.46 -3.63
N THR A 220 18.61 4.98 -2.86
CA THR A 220 17.72 3.89 -3.29
C THR A 220 16.37 4.39 -3.80
N ARG A 221 16.14 5.70 -3.76
CA ARG A 221 14.94 6.28 -4.32
C ARG A 221 15.08 6.29 -5.84
N PRO A 222 14.35 5.44 -6.57
CA PRO A 222 14.31 5.59 -8.01
C PRO A 222 13.79 6.99 -8.31
N GLY A 223 14.39 7.66 -9.28
CA GLY A 223 13.80 8.87 -9.86
C GLY A 223 12.34 8.59 -10.24
N PRO A 224 11.51 9.63 -10.44
CA PRO A 224 10.15 9.40 -10.91
C PRO A 224 10.22 8.48 -12.13
N PRO A 225 9.45 7.37 -12.14
CA PRO A 225 9.52 6.44 -13.25
C PRO A 225 9.24 7.19 -14.54
N ALA A 226 10.05 6.93 -15.56
CA ALA A 226 9.87 7.53 -16.87
C ALA A 226 8.51 7.12 -17.44
N CYS A 227 7.92 7.97 -18.28
CA CYS A 227 6.70 7.62 -18.99
C CYS A 227 6.96 6.36 -19.86
N PRO A 228 6.21 5.28 -19.67
CA PRO A 228 6.52 3.98 -20.29
C PRO A 228 6.19 3.90 -21.78
N VAL A 229 5.52 4.92 -22.33
CA VAL A 229 5.06 4.94 -23.72
C VAL A 229 5.56 6.15 -24.48
N ALA A 230 5.70 6.02 -25.79
CA ALA A 230 6.05 7.13 -26.66
C ALA A 230 4.91 8.17 -26.77
N THR A 231 5.25 9.41 -27.11
CA THR A 231 4.27 10.50 -27.22
C THR A 231 3.09 10.22 -28.18
N PRO A 232 3.26 9.54 -29.32
CA PRO A 232 2.11 9.18 -30.17
C PRO A 232 1.10 8.26 -29.46
N GLN A 233 1.57 7.20 -28.79
CA GLN A 233 0.71 6.28 -28.03
C GLN A 233 0.02 6.97 -26.85
N LEU A 234 0.74 7.85 -26.17
CA LEU A 234 0.19 8.68 -25.11
C LEU A 234 -0.95 9.58 -25.64
N ARG A 235 -0.79 10.13 -26.84
CA ARG A 235 -1.82 10.95 -27.48
C ARG A 235 -3.03 10.11 -27.85
N SER A 236 -2.84 8.96 -28.49
CA SER A 236 -3.90 8.03 -28.87
C SER A 236 -4.76 7.63 -27.66
N LEU A 237 -4.14 7.17 -26.57
CA LEU A 237 -4.85 6.83 -25.34
C LEU A 237 -5.61 8.01 -24.74
N HIS A 238 -4.99 9.21 -24.74
CA HIS A 238 -5.65 10.39 -24.20
C HIS A 238 -6.87 10.81 -25.05
N GLU A 239 -6.75 10.79 -26.36
CA GLU A 239 -7.85 11.13 -27.28
C GLU A 239 -9.00 10.12 -27.17
N HIS A 240 -8.66 8.84 -27.00
CA HIS A 240 -9.63 7.78 -26.76
C HIS A 240 -10.41 8.02 -25.45
N PHE A 241 -9.71 8.32 -24.36
CA PHE A 241 -10.38 8.70 -23.10
C PHE A 241 -11.21 9.99 -23.22
N CYS A 242 -10.78 10.96 -24.02
CA CYS A 242 -11.58 12.16 -24.27
C CYS A 242 -12.91 11.85 -24.97
N SER A 243 -12.92 10.84 -25.86
CA SER A 243 -14.09 10.48 -26.66
C SER A 243 -15.09 9.60 -25.94
N TYR A 244 -14.60 8.70 -25.08
CA TYR A 244 -15.44 7.62 -24.53
C TYR A 244 -15.61 7.63 -23.02
N LEU A 245 -14.73 8.30 -22.26
CA LEU A 245 -14.83 8.33 -20.80
C LEU A 245 -15.64 9.53 -20.32
N LYS A 246 -16.73 9.28 -19.60
CA LYS A 246 -17.63 10.34 -19.11
C LYS A 246 -17.05 11.03 -17.85
N GLU A 247 -17.16 12.36 -17.79
CA GLU A 247 -16.73 13.15 -16.63
C GLU A 247 -17.78 13.06 -15.50
N PRO A 248 -17.49 12.37 -14.37
CA PRO A 248 -18.47 12.20 -13.29
C PRO A 248 -18.57 13.40 -12.35
N ARG A 249 -17.74 14.40 -12.53
CA ARG A 249 -17.65 15.59 -11.66
C ARG A 249 -18.37 16.77 -12.27
N LYS A 250 -18.92 17.65 -11.42
CA LYS A 250 -19.53 18.90 -11.85
C LYS A 250 -18.51 19.82 -12.52
N PRO A 251 -18.91 20.64 -13.54
CA PRO A 251 -17.98 21.52 -14.26
C PRO A 251 -17.30 22.58 -13.37
N GLN A 252 -17.97 23.02 -12.30
CA GLN A 252 -17.43 24.06 -11.42
C GLN A 252 -16.15 23.60 -10.71
N GLY A 253 -15.06 24.36 -10.88
CA GLY A 253 -13.77 24.07 -10.25
C GLY A 253 -13.00 22.91 -10.87
N LEU A 254 -13.42 22.41 -12.04
CA LEU A 254 -12.76 21.32 -12.75
C LEU A 254 -11.49 21.83 -13.46
N ARG A 255 -10.33 21.69 -12.83
CA ARG A 255 -9.02 22.03 -13.43
C ARG A 255 -8.47 20.90 -14.31
N HIS A 256 -8.54 19.67 -13.82
CA HIS A 256 -7.98 18.48 -14.48
C HIS A 256 -9.11 17.60 -14.98
N LYS A 257 -9.26 17.46 -16.31
CA LYS A 257 -10.28 16.62 -16.93
C LYS A 257 -10.04 15.14 -16.61
N ILE A 258 -11.12 14.34 -16.62
CA ILE A 258 -11.02 12.91 -16.36
C ILE A 258 -10.06 12.22 -17.33
N ALA A 259 -10.11 12.53 -18.61
CA ALA A 259 -9.24 11.94 -19.62
C ALA A 259 -7.75 12.13 -19.28
N SER A 260 -7.34 13.35 -18.92
CA SER A 260 -5.95 13.64 -18.51
C SER A 260 -5.55 12.85 -17.25
N CYS A 261 -6.43 12.83 -16.25
CA CYS A 261 -6.19 12.10 -15.00
C CYS A 261 -6.13 10.59 -15.22
N SER A 262 -7.03 10.03 -16.05
CA SER A 262 -7.10 8.58 -16.30
C SER A 262 -5.94 8.12 -17.18
N THR A 263 -5.50 8.92 -18.15
CA THR A 263 -4.28 8.62 -18.90
C THR A 263 -3.06 8.61 -17.98
N ILE A 264 -2.90 9.60 -17.11
CA ILE A 264 -1.82 9.63 -16.11
C ILE A 264 -1.90 8.41 -15.19
N LEU A 265 -3.09 8.04 -14.72
CA LEU A 265 -3.34 6.88 -13.88
C LEU A 265 -2.90 5.59 -14.57
N ALA A 266 -3.32 5.37 -15.82
CA ALA A 266 -2.96 4.19 -16.61
C ALA A 266 -1.44 4.09 -16.79
N LEU A 267 -0.80 5.16 -17.24
CA LEU A 267 0.65 5.20 -17.47
C LEU A 267 1.47 5.01 -16.19
N ALA A 268 1.07 5.67 -15.10
CA ALA A 268 1.71 5.51 -13.81
C ALA A 268 1.60 4.07 -13.28
N THR A 269 0.45 3.42 -13.51
CA THR A 269 0.23 2.02 -13.15
C THR A 269 1.14 1.09 -13.93
N VAL A 270 1.25 1.27 -15.24
CA VAL A 270 2.18 0.52 -16.13
C VAL A 270 3.64 0.77 -15.70
N ALA A 271 3.99 2.00 -15.31
CA ALA A 271 5.31 2.34 -14.76
C ALA A 271 5.55 1.79 -13.33
N GLY A 272 4.62 0.99 -12.78
CA GLY A 272 4.76 0.36 -11.47
C GLY A 272 4.39 1.25 -10.27
N CYS A 273 3.82 2.44 -10.49
CA CYS A 273 3.37 3.31 -9.41
C CYS A 273 2.18 2.69 -8.68
N ARG A 274 2.23 2.70 -7.35
CA ARG A 274 1.17 2.16 -6.49
C ARG A 274 0.63 3.24 -5.57
N GLY A 275 -0.67 3.52 -5.70
CA GLY A 275 -1.37 4.47 -4.85
C GLY A 275 -1.30 5.93 -5.33
N PRO A 276 -2.23 6.78 -4.84
CA PRO A 276 -2.44 8.14 -5.34
C PRO A 276 -1.22 9.05 -5.24
N HIS A 277 -0.37 8.83 -4.22
CA HIS A 277 0.85 9.61 -4.02
C HIS A 277 1.89 9.34 -5.12
N ALA A 278 2.22 8.06 -5.36
CA ALA A 278 3.19 7.69 -6.39
C ALA A 278 2.72 8.09 -7.80
N ILE A 279 1.40 8.05 -8.05
CA ILE A 279 0.81 8.52 -9.31
C ILE A 279 0.97 10.04 -9.46
N ALA A 280 0.83 10.82 -8.38
CA ALA A 280 1.06 12.26 -8.41
C ALA A 280 2.54 12.59 -8.64
N GLU A 281 3.46 11.86 -8.01
CA GLU A 281 4.91 12.00 -8.25
C GLU A 281 5.27 11.67 -9.72
N PHE A 282 4.67 10.61 -10.29
CA PHE A 282 4.82 10.30 -11.71
C PHE A 282 4.31 11.46 -12.59
N ALA A 283 3.15 12.02 -12.27
CA ALA A 283 2.59 13.16 -13.00
C ALA A 283 3.51 14.38 -12.96
N ASP A 284 4.13 14.66 -11.80
CA ASP A 284 5.10 15.73 -11.65
C ASP A 284 6.40 15.47 -12.46
N GLY A 285 6.75 14.22 -12.70
CA GLY A 285 7.87 13.81 -13.55
C GLY A 285 7.62 13.95 -15.06
N LEU A 286 6.39 14.17 -15.51
CA LEU A 286 6.07 14.34 -16.92
C LEU A 286 6.72 15.61 -17.48
N ASN A 287 7.34 15.50 -18.66
CA ASN A 287 7.94 16.64 -19.33
C ASN A 287 6.88 17.56 -19.98
N HIS A 288 7.32 18.71 -20.43
CA HIS A 288 6.44 19.71 -21.01
C HIS A 288 5.63 19.19 -22.22
N ALA A 289 6.25 18.44 -23.13
CA ALA A 289 5.58 17.89 -24.30
C ALA A 289 4.48 16.89 -23.91
N GLN A 290 4.73 16.04 -22.93
CA GLN A 290 3.77 15.09 -22.37
C GLN A 290 2.61 15.81 -21.70
N ARG A 291 2.89 16.80 -20.82
CA ARG A 291 1.83 17.60 -20.17
C ARG A 291 0.95 18.32 -21.17
N ARG A 292 1.54 18.87 -22.23
CA ARG A 292 0.81 19.50 -23.33
C ARG A 292 -0.06 18.51 -24.09
N CYS A 293 0.49 17.33 -24.42
CA CYS A 293 -0.21 16.25 -25.10
C CYS A 293 -1.45 15.79 -24.31
N LEU A 294 -1.32 15.66 -22.99
CA LEU A 294 -2.40 15.31 -22.07
C LEU A 294 -3.39 16.45 -21.79
N ARG A 295 -3.23 17.61 -22.42
CA ARG A 295 -4.04 18.80 -22.18
C ARG A 295 -4.17 19.12 -20.68
N CYS A 296 -3.05 19.01 -19.95
CA CYS A 296 -3.01 19.40 -18.56
C CYS A 296 -3.36 20.90 -18.38
N TRP A 297 -3.79 21.29 -17.19
CA TRP A 297 -4.27 22.63 -16.92
C TRP A 297 -3.18 23.69 -17.14
N PRO A 298 -3.34 24.68 -18.03
CA PRO A 298 -2.36 25.75 -18.22
C PRO A 298 -2.33 26.65 -16.98
N ARG A 299 -1.13 27.04 -16.55
CA ARG A 299 -0.95 27.98 -15.43
C ARG A 299 -1.34 29.40 -15.83
N PRO A 300 -2.25 30.07 -15.11
CA PRO A 300 -2.57 31.46 -15.36
C PRO A 300 -1.31 32.34 -15.25
N GLY A 301 -1.09 33.23 -16.22
CA GLY A 301 0.05 34.15 -16.24
C GLY A 301 1.42 33.54 -16.57
N ARG A 302 1.49 32.22 -16.81
CA ARG A 302 2.72 31.52 -17.20
C ARG A 302 2.51 30.70 -18.45
N PRO A 303 2.60 31.32 -19.64
CA PRO A 303 2.42 30.61 -20.90
C PRO A 303 3.45 29.48 -21.02
N ARG A 304 2.99 28.31 -21.43
CA ARG A 304 3.75 27.07 -21.59
C ARG A 304 4.03 26.30 -20.28
N GLU A 305 3.53 26.73 -19.13
CA GLU A 305 3.56 25.91 -17.91
C GLU A 305 2.21 25.21 -17.71
N TYR A 306 2.24 23.94 -17.34
CA TYR A 306 1.06 23.12 -17.12
C TYR A 306 1.09 22.49 -15.71
N ASP A 307 -0.02 22.60 -15.00
CA ASP A 307 -0.25 21.90 -13.76
C ASP A 307 -0.73 20.47 -14.01
N VAL A 308 -0.27 19.55 -13.20
CA VAL A 308 -0.71 18.15 -13.19
C VAL A 308 -1.61 17.86 -11.99
N PRO A 309 -2.44 16.81 -12.03
CA PRO A 309 -3.31 16.46 -10.91
C PRO A 309 -2.48 16.00 -9.71
N GLY A 310 -2.59 16.71 -8.59
CA GLY A 310 -1.98 16.30 -7.33
C GLY A 310 -2.72 15.13 -6.67
N GLU A 311 -2.10 14.54 -5.64
CA GLU A 311 -2.59 13.37 -4.91
C GLU A 311 -4.07 13.46 -4.50
N ARG A 312 -4.50 14.61 -3.97
CA ARG A 312 -5.91 14.82 -3.56
C ARG A 312 -6.88 14.70 -4.73
N THR A 313 -6.51 15.19 -5.90
CA THR A 313 -7.32 15.11 -7.11
C THR A 313 -7.43 13.67 -7.59
N ILE A 314 -6.31 12.95 -7.65
CA ILE A 314 -6.25 11.53 -8.03
C ILE A 314 -7.08 10.69 -7.05
N ARG A 315 -6.90 10.88 -5.74
CA ARG A 315 -7.67 10.16 -4.70
C ARG A 315 -9.19 10.38 -4.82
N ARG A 316 -9.62 11.62 -5.11
CA ARG A 316 -11.04 11.93 -5.32
C ARG A 316 -11.59 11.31 -6.59
N LEU A 317 -10.79 11.27 -7.65
CA LEU A 317 -11.17 10.66 -8.91
C LEU A 317 -11.35 9.14 -8.73
N LEU A 318 -10.38 8.45 -8.15
CA LEU A 318 -10.43 7.00 -7.90
C LEU A 318 -11.67 6.54 -7.11
N LYS A 319 -12.27 7.43 -6.31
CA LYS A 319 -13.51 7.15 -5.59
C LYS A 319 -14.79 7.34 -6.43
N ARG A 320 -14.69 7.95 -7.60
CA ARG A 320 -15.85 8.37 -8.43
C ARG A 320 -15.86 7.76 -9.81
N ILE A 321 -14.70 7.34 -10.30
CA ILE A 321 -14.61 6.68 -11.60
C ILE A 321 -15.29 5.33 -11.53
N ASP A 322 -16.10 5.02 -12.53
CA ASP A 322 -16.66 3.67 -12.68
C ASP A 322 -15.56 2.74 -13.22
N PRO A 323 -15.16 1.72 -12.47
CA PRO A 323 -14.11 0.80 -12.90
C PRO A 323 -14.52 -0.02 -14.13
N THR A 324 -15.82 -0.28 -14.33
CA THR A 324 -16.32 -1.02 -15.48
C THR A 324 -16.22 -0.18 -16.74
N GLU A 325 -16.64 1.09 -16.67
CA GLU A 325 -16.50 2.04 -17.77
C GLU A 325 -15.02 2.24 -18.16
N LEU A 326 -14.15 2.45 -17.15
CA LEU A 326 -12.70 2.61 -17.38
C LEU A 326 -12.10 1.37 -18.05
N LYS A 327 -12.45 0.17 -17.57
CA LYS A 327 -12.02 -1.09 -18.17
C LYS A 327 -12.43 -1.18 -19.62
N THR A 328 -13.71 -0.97 -19.91
CA THR A 328 -14.26 -1.07 -21.27
C THR A 328 -13.52 -0.14 -22.23
N VAL A 329 -13.35 1.13 -21.85
CA VAL A 329 -12.65 2.11 -22.68
C VAL A 329 -11.17 1.74 -22.89
N LEU A 330 -10.51 1.19 -21.87
CA LEU A 330 -9.11 0.72 -22.00
C LEU A 330 -8.99 -0.48 -22.95
N VAL A 331 -9.85 -1.47 -22.81
CA VAL A 331 -9.86 -2.67 -23.67
C VAL A 331 -10.14 -2.27 -25.12
N ASP A 332 -11.11 -1.41 -25.35
CA ASP A 332 -11.43 -0.86 -26.67
C ASP A 332 -10.21 -0.19 -27.32
N TRP A 333 -9.51 0.67 -26.57
CA TRP A 333 -8.30 1.31 -27.07
C TRP A 333 -7.21 0.27 -27.41
N MET A 334 -6.98 -0.73 -26.57
CA MET A 334 -5.99 -1.78 -26.83
C MET A 334 -6.32 -2.59 -28.08
N GLN A 335 -7.61 -2.84 -28.33
CA GLN A 335 -8.06 -3.53 -29.54
C GLN A 335 -7.91 -2.69 -30.81
N GLN A 336 -8.08 -1.37 -30.70
CA GLN A 336 -7.84 -0.45 -31.83
C GLN A 336 -6.36 -0.30 -32.18
N GLU A 337 -5.48 -0.27 -31.18
CA GLU A 337 -4.01 -0.21 -31.38
C GLU A 337 -3.46 -1.49 -31.98
N ASP A 338 -4.05 -2.64 -31.64
CA ASP A 338 -3.71 -3.95 -32.22
C ASP A 338 -4.99 -4.75 -32.55
N PRO A 339 -5.52 -4.60 -33.76
CA PRO A 339 -6.72 -5.30 -34.19
C PRO A 339 -6.51 -6.79 -34.50
N THR A 340 -5.30 -7.29 -34.30
CA THR A 340 -4.99 -8.69 -34.60
C THR A 340 -5.83 -9.61 -33.70
N ARG A 341 -6.65 -10.47 -34.35
CA ARG A 341 -7.46 -11.46 -33.63
C ARG A 341 -6.55 -12.50 -32.99
N PRO A 342 -6.62 -12.71 -31.68
CA PRO A 342 -5.77 -13.69 -31.00
C PRO A 342 -6.15 -15.12 -31.40
N LYS A 343 -5.17 -16.00 -31.50
CA LYS A 343 -5.43 -17.44 -31.67
C LYS A 343 -5.68 -18.16 -30.35
N VAL A 344 -5.08 -17.66 -29.28
CA VAL A 344 -5.18 -18.23 -27.94
C VAL A 344 -5.47 -17.14 -26.92
N ILE A 345 -6.40 -17.41 -26.01
CA ILE A 345 -6.70 -16.59 -24.86
C ILE A 345 -6.52 -17.43 -23.59
N HIS A 346 -5.89 -16.85 -22.58
CA HIS A 346 -5.66 -17.44 -21.27
C HIS A 346 -6.56 -16.78 -20.23
N GLY A 347 -7.41 -17.54 -19.56
CA GLY A 347 -8.23 -17.10 -18.44
C GLY A 347 -7.59 -17.52 -17.10
N ASP A 348 -7.30 -16.54 -16.22
CA ASP A 348 -6.72 -16.80 -14.89
C ASP A 348 -7.32 -15.86 -13.85
N GLY A 349 -7.74 -16.45 -12.72
CA GLY A 349 -8.28 -15.74 -11.58
C GLY A 349 -7.21 -15.29 -10.60
N LYS A 350 -7.27 -14.04 -10.14
CA LYS A 350 -6.38 -13.48 -9.13
C LYS A 350 -7.15 -12.83 -7.98
N VAL A 351 -6.92 -13.31 -6.79
CA VAL A 351 -7.38 -12.62 -5.58
C VAL A 351 -6.55 -11.37 -5.38
N VAL A 352 -7.21 -10.22 -5.39
CA VAL A 352 -6.56 -8.93 -5.15
C VAL A 352 -6.33 -8.77 -3.66
N LYS A 353 -5.10 -9.05 -3.22
CA LYS A 353 -4.71 -8.91 -1.81
C LYS A 353 -5.00 -7.50 -1.32
N ASN A 354 -5.74 -7.41 -0.21
CA ASN A 354 -6.05 -6.14 0.44
C ASN A 354 -6.94 -5.17 -0.39
N ALA A 355 -7.70 -5.67 -1.33
CA ALA A 355 -8.85 -4.95 -1.87
C ALA A 355 -10.00 -4.96 -0.83
N GLY A 356 -10.92 -4.01 -0.97
CA GLY A 356 -12.19 -4.05 -0.23
C GLY A 356 -13.00 -5.31 -0.57
N PRO A 357 -14.19 -5.47 0.03
CA PRO A 357 -15.06 -6.59 -0.25
C PRO A 357 -15.40 -6.67 -1.74
N ALA A 358 -15.65 -7.90 -2.23
CA ALA A 358 -16.09 -8.13 -3.59
C ALA A 358 -17.42 -7.40 -3.86
N PRO A 359 -17.66 -6.89 -5.07
CA PRO A 359 -18.90 -6.19 -5.40
C PRO A 359 -20.09 -7.13 -5.24
N ALA A 360 -21.23 -6.59 -4.75
CA ALA A 360 -22.49 -7.31 -4.75
C ALA A 360 -22.95 -7.52 -6.21
N ARG A 361 -23.69 -8.61 -6.45
CA ARG A 361 -24.27 -8.91 -7.76
C ARG A 361 -25.24 -7.78 -8.14
N SER A 362 -25.01 -7.12 -9.27
CA SER A 362 -25.98 -6.17 -9.81
C SER A 362 -27.28 -6.93 -10.16
N PRO A 363 -28.44 -6.51 -9.64
CA PRO A 363 -29.69 -7.09 -10.11
C PRO A 363 -29.87 -6.71 -11.58
N GLN A 364 -29.89 -7.69 -12.45
CA GLN A 364 -30.31 -7.48 -13.83
C GLN A 364 -31.78 -7.05 -13.84
N GLY A 365 -32.03 -5.80 -14.14
CA GLY A 365 -33.27 -5.32 -14.74
C GLY A 365 -34.55 -5.37 -13.88
N GLN A 366 -34.58 -4.66 -12.71
CA GLN A 366 -35.85 -4.21 -12.17
C GLN A 366 -35.73 -2.76 -11.66
N PRO A 367 -36.72 -1.87 -11.91
CA PRO A 367 -36.73 -0.53 -11.37
C PRO A 367 -36.92 -0.57 -9.85
N ALA A 368 -36.20 0.25 -9.14
CA ALA A 368 -36.21 0.36 -7.69
C ALA A 368 -37.61 0.73 -7.18
N SER A 369 -38.20 -0.16 -6.38
CA SER A 369 -39.34 0.17 -5.51
C SER A 369 -38.85 0.86 -4.24
N PRO A 370 -39.60 1.80 -3.64
CA PRO A 370 -39.17 2.52 -2.46
C PRO A 370 -39.09 1.63 -1.22
N PRO A 371 -38.27 1.99 -0.23
CA PRO A 371 -38.01 1.13 0.92
C PRO A 371 -39.23 0.97 1.81
N THR A 372 -39.62 -0.27 2.03
CA THR A 372 -40.53 -0.67 3.10
C THR A 372 -39.73 -0.88 4.38
N GLU A 373 -40.26 -0.43 5.49
CA GLU A 373 -39.64 -0.42 6.83
C GLU A 373 -39.07 -1.79 7.27
N PRO A 374 -37.98 -1.81 8.05
CA PRO A 374 -37.30 -3.04 8.43
C PRO A 374 -38.05 -3.78 9.55
N CYS A 375 -38.34 -5.03 9.31
CA CYS A 375 -38.70 -5.99 10.35
C CYS A 375 -37.44 -6.34 11.15
N GLU A 376 -37.45 -6.05 12.45
CA GLU A 376 -36.34 -6.33 13.37
C GLU A 376 -36.11 -7.84 13.52
N ILE A 377 -34.95 -8.32 13.03
CA ILE A 377 -34.42 -9.65 13.36
C ILE A 377 -33.41 -9.47 14.51
N PRO A 378 -33.50 -10.29 15.58
CA PRO A 378 -32.64 -10.13 16.76
C PRO A 378 -31.14 -10.27 16.38
N GLU A 379 -30.34 -9.33 16.87
CA GLU A 379 -28.90 -9.11 16.61
C GLU A 379 -27.97 -10.28 17.03
N ALA A 380 -28.49 -11.27 17.77
CA ALA A 380 -27.75 -12.40 18.34
C ALA A 380 -27.47 -13.56 17.38
N LEU A 381 -27.97 -13.55 16.13
CA LEU A 381 -27.89 -14.69 15.19
C LEU A 381 -27.15 -14.39 13.87
N GLN A 382 -26.65 -13.20 13.67
CA GLN A 382 -25.87 -12.89 12.48
C GLN A 382 -24.35 -12.86 12.81
N LYS A 383 -23.69 -14.02 12.66
CA LYS A 383 -22.23 -13.98 12.42
C LYS A 383 -22.03 -13.21 11.12
N PRO A 384 -21.24 -12.09 11.11
CA PRO A 384 -20.93 -11.42 9.86
C PRO A 384 -20.24 -12.45 8.96
N LYS A 385 -20.83 -12.74 7.79
CA LYS A 385 -20.11 -13.45 6.71
C LYS A 385 -18.87 -12.63 6.43
N ALA A 386 -17.70 -13.20 6.64
CA ALA A 386 -16.43 -12.54 6.28
C ALA A 386 -16.56 -12.13 4.81
N ASP A 387 -16.46 -10.82 4.56
CA ASP A 387 -16.50 -10.27 3.20
C ASP A 387 -15.42 -10.96 2.38
N LYS A 388 -15.83 -11.66 1.30
CA LYS A 388 -14.88 -12.30 0.40
C LYS A 388 -13.97 -11.24 -0.23
N ALA A 389 -12.68 -11.50 -0.27
CA ALA A 389 -11.73 -10.65 -0.97
C ALA A 389 -12.09 -10.55 -2.46
N LEU A 390 -11.88 -9.36 -3.06
CA LEU A 390 -12.08 -9.14 -4.49
C LEU A 390 -11.22 -10.13 -5.29
N CYS A 391 -11.84 -10.92 -6.15
CA CYS A 391 -11.18 -11.76 -7.15
C CYS A 391 -11.47 -11.19 -8.54
N LEU A 392 -10.44 -11.09 -9.38
CA LEU A 392 -10.56 -10.66 -10.78
C LEU A 392 -10.11 -11.82 -11.67
N VAL A 393 -10.91 -12.16 -12.69
CA VAL A 393 -10.51 -13.08 -13.74
C VAL A 393 -10.13 -12.25 -14.97
N ASN A 394 -8.91 -12.46 -15.44
CA ASN A 394 -8.37 -11.79 -16.61
C ASN A 394 -8.32 -12.74 -17.79
N PHE A 395 -8.72 -12.27 -18.95
CA PHE A 395 -8.60 -12.97 -20.23
C PHE A 395 -7.50 -12.28 -21.04
N LEU A 396 -6.36 -12.93 -21.19
CA LEU A 396 -5.14 -12.38 -21.80
C LEU A 396 -4.72 -13.18 -23.02
N THR A 397 -4.14 -12.52 -23.99
CA THR A 397 -3.46 -13.19 -25.10
C THR A 397 -2.09 -13.73 -24.64
N THR A 398 -1.43 -14.55 -25.47
CA THR A 398 -0.10 -15.09 -25.19
C THR A 398 0.95 -13.98 -25.04
N ASP A 399 0.79 -12.85 -25.71
CA ASP A 399 1.63 -11.65 -25.63
C ASP A 399 1.15 -10.67 -24.51
N GLN A 400 0.29 -11.15 -23.61
CA GLN A 400 -0.21 -10.45 -22.40
C GLN A 400 -1.13 -9.24 -22.68
N ARG A 401 -1.71 -9.14 -23.87
CA ARG A 401 -2.74 -8.16 -24.16
C ARG A 401 -4.05 -8.54 -23.46
N LEU A 402 -4.66 -7.61 -22.73
CA LEU A 402 -5.93 -7.82 -22.06
C LEU A 402 -7.08 -7.81 -23.09
N ILE A 403 -7.82 -8.90 -23.15
CA ILE A 403 -9.03 -9.04 -23.99
C ILE A 403 -10.26 -8.69 -23.18
N ASP A 404 -10.35 -9.19 -21.95
CA ASP A 404 -11.43 -8.84 -21.01
C ASP A 404 -11.03 -9.13 -19.57
N GLN A 405 -11.80 -8.58 -18.63
CA GLN A 405 -11.63 -8.78 -17.20
C GLN A 405 -12.99 -8.78 -16.52
N ILE A 406 -13.23 -9.71 -15.63
CA ILE A 406 -14.44 -9.75 -14.80
C ILE A 406 -14.10 -9.74 -13.32
N ALA A 407 -14.91 -9.06 -12.52
CA ALA A 407 -14.88 -9.15 -11.08
C ALA A 407 -15.82 -10.29 -10.62
N VAL A 408 -15.29 -11.19 -9.80
CA VAL A 408 -16.09 -12.27 -9.22
C VAL A 408 -16.97 -11.69 -8.11
N PRO A 409 -18.32 -11.78 -8.20
CA PRO A 409 -19.20 -11.30 -7.15
C PRO A 409 -18.97 -12.03 -5.81
N GLY A 410 -19.18 -11.34 -4.68
CA GLY A 410 -18.93 -11.89 -3.34
C GLY A 410 -19.79 -13.09 -2.97
N ASP A 411 -20.94 -13.25 -3.59
CA ASP A 411 -21.91 -14.34 -3.40
C ASP A 411 -21.65 -15.56 -4.30
N THR A 412 -20.68 -15.48 -5.22
CA THR A 412 -20.33 -16.56 -6.16
C THR A 412 -18.88 -17.01 -6.01
N ASN A 413 -18.47 -17.95 -6.85
CA ASN A 413 -17.09 -18.36 -7.03
C ASN A 413 -16.60 -18.01 -8.45
N GLU A 414 -15.29 -18.16 -8.68
CA GLU A 414 -14.66 -17.89 -9.95
C GLU A 414 -15.25 -18.71 -11.10
N GLU A 415 -15.48 -20.00 -10.86
CA GLU A 415 -16.05 -20.94 -11.83
C GLU A 415 -17.43 -20.48 -12.34
N ALA A 416 -18.32 -20.13 -11.42
CA ALA A 416 -19.66 -19.64 -11.76
C ALA A 416 -19.62 -18.27 -12.47
N ALA A 417 -18.72 -17.40 -12.06
CA ALA A 417 -18.55 -16.09 -12.71
C ALA A 417 -18.05 -16.23 -14.16
N VAL A 418 -17.07 -17.10 -14.40
CA VAL A 418 -16.57 -17.40 -15.76
C VAL A 418 -17.66 -18.05 -16.60
N ALA A 419 -18.36 -19.07 -16.08
CA ALA A 419 -19.43 -19.73 -16.79
C ALA A 419 -20.57 -18.77 -17.24
N ALA A 420 -20.91 -17.81 -16.37
CA ALA A 420 -21.90 -16.78 -16.69
C ALA A 420 -21.42 -15.76 -17.73
N HIS A 421 -20.10 -15.59 -17.86
CA HIS A 421 -19.51 -14.61 -18.76
C HIS A 421 -19.20 -15.15 -20.16
N LEU A 422 -18.84 -16.43 -20.27
CA LEU A 422 -18.51 -17.10 -21.54
C LEU A 422 -19.49 -16.84 -22.69
N PRO A 423 -20.82 -16.84 -22.48
CA PRO A 423 -21.77 -16.56 -23.55
C PRO A 423 -21.64 -15.17 -24.21
N ASN A 424 -21.03 -14.22 -23.49
CA ASN A 424 -20.88 -12.83 -23.94
C ASN A 424 -19.55 -12.59 -24.65
N MET A 425 -18.66 -13.58 -24.73
CA MET A 425 -17.36 -13.45 -25.37
C MET A 425 -17.39 -13.90 -26.83
N ASP A 426 -16.79 -13.11 -27.73
CA ASP A 426 -16.53 -13.53 -29.09
C ASP A 426 -15.27 -14.39 -29.16
N LEU A 427 -15.46 -15.71 -29.09
CA LEU A 427 -14.37 -16.69 -29.07
C LEU A 427 -14.31 -17.55 -30.35
N ALA A 428 -15.07 -17.25 -31.40
CA ALA A 428 -15.11 -18.03 -32.62
C ALA A 428 -13.72 -18.23 -33.24
N GLY A 429 -13.27 -19.50 -33.38
CA GLY A 429 -11.96 -19.84 -33.90
C GLY A 429 -10.79 -19.52 -32.97
N ILE A 430 -11.05 -19.26 -31.70
CA ILE A 430 -10.04 -18.98 -30.65
C ILE A 430 -9.94 -20.20 -29.72
N CYS A 431 -8.72 -20.54 -29.32
CA CYS A 431 -8.49 -21.54 -28.28
C CYS A 431 -8.46 -20.86 -26.90
N LEU A 432 -9.41 -21.19 -26.02
CA LEU A 432 -9.42 -20.72 -24.63
C LEU A 432 -8.67 -21.70 -23.72
N THR A 433 -7.74 -21.19 -22.91
CA THR A 433 -7.10 -21.98 -21.85
C THR A 433 -7.48 -21.41 -20.47
N THR A 434 -7.81 -22.29 -19.53
CA THR A 434 -8.15 -21.92 -18.15
C THR A 434 -7.66 -23.00 -17.18
N ASP A 435 -7.77 -22.73 -15.87
CA ASP A 435 -7.45 -23.75 -14.87
C ASP A 435 -8.47 -24.91 -14.90
N ALA A 436 -8.07 -26.06 -14.38
CA ALA A 436 -8.84 -27.29 -14.30
C ALA A 436 -10.21 -27.15 -13.59
N ALA A 437 -10.39 -26.14 -12.73
CA ALA A 437 -11.65 -25.82 -12.09
C ALA A 437 -12.77 -25.49 -13.11
N HIS A 438 -12.39 -24.92 -14.26
CA HIS A 438 -13.34 -24.53 -15.32
C HIS A 438 -13.69 -25.65 -16.28
N LEU A 439 -13.10 -26.85 -16.15
CA LEU A 439 -13.39 -28.02 -16.98
C LEU A 439 -14.72 -28.65 -16.57
N THR A 440 -15.82 -28.04 -16.93
CA THR A 440 -17.17 -28.57 -16.69
C THR A 440 -17.85 -28.93 -18.02
N LYS A 441 -18.76 -29.89 -17.99
CA LYS A 441 -19.54 -30.28 -19.18
C LYS A 441 -20.29 -29.08 -19.79
N ALA A 442 -20.80 -28.20 -18.94
CA ALA A 442 -21.52 -27.01 -19.37
C ALA A 442 -20.59 -26.04 -20.11
N ASN A 443 -19.39 -25.71 -19.53
CA ASN A 443 -18.42 -24.82 -20.14
C ASN A 443 -17.87 -25.39 -21.45
N CYS A 444 -17.56 -26.69 -21.51
CA CYS A 444 -17.11 -27.33 -22.75
C CYS A 444 -18.14 -27.21 -23.87
N ARG A 445 -19.43 -27.44 -23.57
CA ARG A 445 -20.51 -27.26 -24.54
C ARG A 445 -20.70 -25.82 -24.95
N GLN A 446 -20.66 -24.91 -24.00
CA GLN A 446 -20.74 -23.46 -24.26
C GLN A 446 -19.64 -23.02 -25.23
N LEU A 447 -18.40 -23.39 -24.95
CA LEU A 447 -17.24 -23.05 -25.78
C LEU A 447 -17.35 -23.63 -27.19
N THR A 448 -17.60 -24.94 -27.32
CA THR A 448 -17.55 -25.59 -28.62
C THR A 448 -18.82 -25.38 -29.47
N GLN A 449 -20.00 -25.45 -28.86
CA GLN A 449 -21.29 -25.43 -29.59
C GLN A 449 -21.83 -24.00 -29.77
N ASN A 450 -21.66 -23.14 -28.77
CA ASN A 450 -22.28 -21.80 -28.82
C ASN A 450 -21.26 -20.72 -29.21
N ASN A 451 -20.02 -20.78 -28.69
CA ASN A 451 -19.00 -19.79 -29.03
C ASN A 451 -18.16 -20.17 -30.27
N GLY A 452 -18.23 -21.40 -30.77
CA GLY A 452 -17.39 -21.85 -31.88
C GLY A 452 -15.88 -21.82 -31.54
N ALA A 453 -15.55 -22.02 -30.27
CA ALA A 453 -14.21 -21.96 -29.75
C ALA A 453 -13.60 -23.36 -29.58
N GLU A 454 -12.29 -23.41 -29.57
CA GLU A 454 -11.55 -24.56 -29.06
C GLU A 454 -11.18 -24.31 -27.59
N PHE A 455 -10.81 -25.37 -26.85
CA PHE A 455 -10.32 -25.19 -25.49
C PHE A 455 -9.16 -26.14 -25.20
N PHE A 456 -8.22 -25.68 -24.36
CA PHE A 456 -7.15 -26.47 -23.81
C PHE A 456 -7.10 -26.26 -22.29
N ILE A 457 -7.61 -27.24 -21.53
CA ILE A 457 -7.75 -27.17 -20.08
C ILE A 457 -7.13 -28.42 -19.47
N PHE A 458 -6.31 -28.23 -18.43
CA PHE A 458 -5.68 -29.35 -17.74
C PHE A 458 -6.71 -30.21 -17.02
N LEU A 459 -6.62 -31.53 -17.19
CA LEU A 459 -7.41 -32.50 -16.45
C LEU A 459 -6.69 -32.88 -15.15
N LYS A 460 -7.34 -32.67 -14.03
CA LYS A 460 -6.82 -32.95 -12.69
C LYS A 460 -7.77 -33.83 -11.89
N ALA A 461 -7.36 -34.25 -10.69
CA ALA A 461 -8.13 -35.12 -9.80
C ALA A 461 -9.49 -34.54 -9.34
N ASN A 462 -9.76 -33.25 -9.57
CA ASN A 462 -11.07 -32.64 -9.36
C ASN A 462 -12.16 -33.18 -10.34
N GLN A 463 -11.75 -33.88 -11.42
CA GLN A 463 -12.61 -34.53 -12.39
C GLN A 463 -12.28 -36.06 -12.47
N PRO A 464 -12.54 -36.84 -11.42
CA PRO A 464 -12.04 -38.22 -11.30
C PRO A 464 -12.50 -39.15 -12.40
N SER A 465 -13.77 -39.06 -12.82
CA SER A 465 -14.33 -39.89 -13.90
C SER A 465 -13.70 -39.58 -15.27
N ALA A 466 -13.46 -38.31 -15.54
CA ALA A 466 -12.81 -37.89 -16.79
C ALA A 466 -11.34 -38.27 -16.79
N LEU A 467 -10.65 -38.14 -15.66
CA LEU A 467 -9.23 -38.52 -15.50
C LEU A 467 -9.10 -40.05 -15.70
N ALA A 468 -9.88 -40.86 -15.02
CA ALA A 468 -9.86 -42.32 -15.18
C ALA A 468 -10.12 -42.73 -16.64
N LYS A 469 -11.02 -42.06 -17.34
CA LYS A 469 -11.30 -42.33 -18.76
C LYS A 469 -10.10 -41.91 -19.65
N ALA A 470 -9.48 -40.81 -19.37
CA ALA A 470 -8.28 -40.37 -20.09
C ALA A 470 -7.12 -41.36 -19.91
N GLU A 471 -6.90 -41.84 -18.68
CA GLU A 471 -5.89 -42.87 -18.37
C GLU A 471 -6.12 -44.16 -19.12
N GLN A 472 -7.38 -44.57 -19.27
CA GLN A 472 -7.75 -45.74 -20.07
C GLN A 472 -7.50 -45.56 -21.58
N LEU A 473 -7.73 -44.33 -22.09
CA LEU A 473 -7.61 -44.07 -23.54
C LEU A 473 -6.18 -43.72 -23.96
N LEU A 474 -5.34 -43.27 -23.05
CA LEU A 474 -3.96 -42.80 -23.28
C LEU A 474 -2.98 -43.55 -22.35
N PRO A 475 -2.93 -44.87 -22.34
CA PRO A 475 -2.03 -45.60 -21.44
C PRO A 475 -0.57 -45.27 -21.77
N GLY A 476 0.17 -44.82 -20.76
CA GLY A 476 1.60 -44.44 -20.88
C GLY A 476 1.87 -43.00 -21.32
N ALA A 477 0.86 -42.20 -21.66
CA ALA A 477 1.03 -40.79 -22.04
C ALA A 477 0.89 -39.81 -20.87
N LEU A 478 0.39 -40.25 -19.70
CA LEU A 478 0.19 -39.42 -18.53
C LEU A 478 1.37 -39.59 -17.55
N PRO A 479 1.90 -38.51 -16.98
CA PRO A 479 2.88 -38.64 -15.91
C PRO A 479 2.23 -39.33 -14.70
N PRO A 480 2.96 -40.15 -13.91
CA PRO A 480 2.43 -40.83 -12.77
C PRO A 480 1.82 -39.82 -11.79
N SER A 481 0.54 -40.06 -11.45
CA SER A 481 -0.19 -39.25 -10.48
C SER A 481 0.51 -39.36 -9.11
N GLY A 482 1.28 -38.34 -8.70
CA GLY A 482 1.77 -38.28 -7.33
C GLY A 482 3.21 -37.86 -7.08
N GLN A 483 3.90 -37.22 -8.01
CA GLN A 483 5.17 -36.54 -7.65
C GLN A 483 5.00 -35.03 -7.73
N HIS A 484 4.56 -34.43 -6.62
CA HIS A 484 4.83 -33.04 -6.33
C HIS A 484 6.29 -32.96 -5.87
N ALA A 485 7.18 -32.56 -6.76
CA ALA A 485 8.48 -32.04 -6.37
C ALA A 485 8.24 -30.75 -5.57
N GLY A 486 8.86 -30.67 -4.37
CA GLY A 486 8.77 -29.63 -3.38
C GLY A 486 9.28 -28.24 -3.81
#